data_04d6a4436610d81fdfa0d07d2eeee83e
#
_entry.id   04d6a4436610d81fdfa0d07d2eeee83e
#
_cell.length_a   1.000
_cell.length_b   1.000
_cell.length_c   1.000
_cell.angle_alpha   90.00
_cell.angle_beta   90.00
_cell.angle_gamma   90.00
#
_symmetry.space_group_name_H-M   'P 1'
#
loop_
_entity.id
_entity.type
_entity.pdbx_description
1 polymer ?
#
loop_
_entity_poly.entity_id
_entity_poly.type
_entity_poly.pdbx_seq_one_letter_code
_entity_poly.pdbx_strand_id
1 'polypeptide(L)'
;MGRSLRIPGLVDLIQADVRSDIRGLADDARLDRSFEPRGPLINRILVQRIRSVLRIDGVPLPSVAPRGDAQRSRAQEILRRRLDPAGGTPLWDEETIAGLVGAVRGVPGAPALGPATQQAVGRLFATDYKASPESWAAAGALDAAVHTRNPLRATLLHLSGRLQRSRRLLADLVHGDLAGVHATGIAVHNLVRGFERMRELWSEARWRSPSSVDAVVEQCLFAPPSVLRQAAEPGATVCGAVRAGTLVVLELEAARERTPGRDVEFMVGHWAQCPAAAFVPALLRAVWQRAIAVPATEVVS
;
A
#
# COMPACT_ATOMS: atom_id res chain seq x y z
N MET A 1 -15.75 7.40 17.18
CA MET A 1 -16.17 6.23 17.97
C MET A 1 -16.31 5.05 17.01
N GLY A 2 -15.57 3.99 17.22
CA GLY A 2 -15.58 2.82 16.34
C GLY A 2 -16.97 2.20 16.22
N ARG A 3 -17.28 1.63 15.04
CA ARG A 3 -18.53 0.89 14.81
C ARG A 3 -18.29 -0.59 15.06
N SER A 4 -19.21 -1.27 15.72
CA SER A 4 -19.12 -2.72 15.90
C SER A 4 -20.31 -3.42 15.25
N LEU A 5 -20.01 -4.52 14.54
CA LEU A 5 -21.01 -5.44 14.00
C LEU A 5 -20.80 -6.81 14.64
N ARG A 6 -21.76 -7.21 15.50
CA ARG A 6 -21.70 -8.49 16.21
C ARG A 6 -22.98 -9.27 16.05
N ILE A 7 -22.87 -10.43 15.42
CA ILE A 7 -23.93 -11.42 15.32
C ILE A 7 -23.33 -12.75 15.85
N PRO A 8 -23.83 -13.27 16.96
CA PRO A 8 -23.30 -14.47 17.58
C PRO A 8 -23.13 -15.64 16.58
N GLY A 9 -21.97 -16.27 16.57
CA GLY A 9 -21.65 -17.36 15.66
C GLY A 9 -21.39 -16.97 14.20
N LEU A 10 -21.83 -15.78 13.76
CA LEU A 10 -21.79 -15.37 12.36
C LEU A 10 -20.68 -14.35 12.07
N VAL A 11 -20.65 -13.23 12.79
CA VAL A 11 -19.67 -12.15 12.57
C VAL A 11 -19.31 -11.42 13.86
N ASP A 12 -18.05 -11.04 14.02
CA ASP A 12 -17.56 -10.16 15.08
C ASP A 12 -16.50 -9.23 14.50
N LEU A 13 -16.90 -7.98 14.23
CA LEU A 13 -16.11 -7.00 13.52
C LEU A 13 -16.19 -5.65 14.21
N ILE A 14 -15.04 -5.00 14.35
CA ILE A 14 -14.91 -3.60 14.79
C ILE A 14 -14.32 -2.79 13.62
N GLN A 15 -14.90 -1.62 13.37
CA GLN A 15 -14.44 -0.66 12.38
C GLN A 15 -14.03 0.63 13.09
N ALA A 16 -12.81 1.13 12.82
CA ALA A 16 -12.30 2.39 13.32
C ALA A 16 -11.93 3.31 12.17
N ASP A 17 -12.51 4.50 12.15
CA ASP A 17 -12.32 5.52 11.13
C ASP A 17 -11.86 6.88 11.72
N VAL A 18 -11.55 6.91 13.02
CA VAL A 18 -11.03 8.08 13.73
C VAL A 18 -9.57 7.85 14.07
N ARG A 19 -8.71 8.85 13.83
CA ARG A 19 -7.26 8.76 14.00
C ARG A 19 -6.82 8.29 15.41
N SER A 20 -7.44 8.83 16.48
CA SER A 20 -7.14 8.40 17.84
C SER A 20 -7.44 6.93 18.09
N ASP A 21 -8.58 6.45 17.58
CA ASP A 21 -9.00 5.06 17.71
C ASP A 21 -8.07 4.13 16.94
N ILE A 22 -7.69 4.53 15.70
CA ILE A 22 -6.73 3.79 14.87
C ILE A 22 -5.39 3.65 15.57
N ARG A 23 -4.86 4.73 16.16
CA ARG A 23 -3.59 4.69 16.91
C ARG A 23 -3.67 3.73 18.09
N GLY A 24 -4.70 3.85 18.92
CA GLY A 24 -4.89 2.97 20.06
C GLY A 24 -5.01 1.50 19.68
N LEU A 25 -5.73 1.19 18.57
CA LEU A 25 -5.86 -0.17 18.06
C LEU A 25 -4.57 -0.66 17.37
N ALA A 26 -3.83 0.21 16.71
CA ALA A 26 -2.57 -0.17 16.05
C ALA A 26 -1.50 -0.63 17.03
N ASP A 27 -1.48 -0.07 18.24
CA ASP A 27 -0.52 -0.41 19.29
C ASP A 27 -1.01 -1.51 20.23
N ASP A 28 -2.28 -1.88 20.17
CA ASP A 28 -2.84 -2.92 21.03
C ASP A 28 -2.16 -4.26 20.76
N ALA A 29 -1.49 -4.80 21.80
CA ALA A 29 -0.71 -6.04 21.68
C ALA A 29 -1.55 -7.28 21.36
N ARG A 30 -2.85 -7.22 21.62
CA ARG A 30 -3.80 -8.30 21.31
C ARG A 30 -4.16 -8.36 19.83
N LEU A 31 -3.90 -7.30 19.06
CA LEU A 31 -4.22 -7.22 17.63
C LEU A 31 -3.01 -7.54 16.76
N ASP A 32 -3.18 -8.52 15.88
CA ASP A 32 -2.11 -9.05 15.05
C ASP A 32 -2.51 -9.16 13.57
N ARG A 33 -1.58 -9.58 12.75
CA ARG A 33 -1.71 -9.92 11.32
C ARG A 33 -1.48 -11.40 11.02
N SER A 34 -1.42 -12.26 12.00
CA SER A 34 -1.26 -13.71 11.84
C SER A 34 -2.44 -14.35 11.09
N PHE A 35 -3.62 -13.74 11.21
CA PHE A 35 -4.85 -14.15 10.53
C PHE A 35 -5.12 -15.65 10.67
N GLU A 36 -5.32 -16.11 11.88
CA GLU A 36 -5.71 -17.48 12.13
C GLU A 36 -7.21 -17.69 11.88
N PRO A 37 -7.64 -18.87 11.35
CA PRO A 37 -9.05 -19.14 11.05
C PRO A 37 -9.86 -19.39 12.33
N ARG A 38 -9.89 -18.40 13.22
CA ARG A 38 -10.59 -18.37 14.50
C ARG A 38 -11.78 -17.42 14.45
N GLY A 39 -12.70 -17.56 15.42
CA GLY A 39 -13.87 -16.71 15.58
C GLY A 39 -15.08 -17.15 14.77
N PRO A 40 -16.09 -16.26 14.59
CA PRO A 40 -17.32 -16.55 13.88
C PRO A 40 -17.10 -16.92 12.40
N LEU A 41 -18.12 -17.51 11.78
CA LEU A 41 -18.05 -18.09 10.44
C LEU A 41 -17.51 -17.10 9.38
N ILE A 42 -18.07 -15.89 9.31
CA ILE A 42 -17.66 -14.88 8.33
C ILE A 42 -16.22 -14.46 8.56
N ASN A 43 -15.80 -14.29 9.83
CA ASN A 43 -14.43 -13.92 10.15
C ASN A 43 -13.45 -15.00 9.65
N ARG A 44 -13.77 -16.29 9.85
CA ARG A 44 -12.94 -17.39 9.37
C ARG A 44 -12.82 -17.41 7.84
N ILE A 45 -13.93 -17.16 7.13
CA ILE A 45 -13.94 -17.10 5.67
C ILE A 45 -13.08 -15.92 5.18
N LEU A 46 -13.22 -14.74 5.77
CA LEU A 46 -12.43 -13.56 5.43
C LEU A 46 -10.94 -13.78 5.68
N VAL A 47 -10.59 -14.35 6.82
CA VAL A 47 -9.21 -14.68 7.18
C VAL A 47 -8.60 -15.68 6.20
N GLN A 48 -9.31 -16.77 5.89
CA GLN A 48 -8.82 -17.74 4.90
C GLN A 48 -8.59 -17.10 3.53
N ARG A 49 -9.51 -16.23 3.11
CA ARG A 49 -9.37 -15.49 1.87
C ARG A 49 -8.12 -14.60 1.88
N ILE A 50 -7.91 -13.80 2.93
CA ILE A 50 -6.74 -12.93 3.05
C ILE A 50 -5.46 -13.76 3.01
N ARG A 51 -5.41 -14.85 3.76
CA ARG A 51 -4.27 -15.77 3.74
C ARG A 51 -4.02 -16.34 2.35
N SER A 52 -5.06 -16.68 1.61
CA SER A 52 -4.91 -17.23 0.25
C SER A 52 -4.41 -16.19 -0.73
N VAL A 53 -4.81 -14.91 -0.58
CA VAL A 53 -4.38 -13.81 -1.45
C VAL A 53 -2.95 -13.38 -1.14
N LEU A 54 -2.58 -13.30 0.15
CA LEU A 54 -1.30 -12.78 0.62
C LEU A 54 -0.26 -13.89 0.85
N ARG A 55 -0.29 -14.96 0.02
CA ARG A 55 0.70 -16.04 -0.02
C ARG A 55 1.08 -16.34 -1.45
N ILE A 56 2.34 -16.72 -1.68
CA ILE A 56 2.86 -17.22 -2.94
C ILE A 56 3.45 -18.60 -2.66
N ASP A 57 2.96 -19.64 -3.33
CA ASP A 57 3.38 -21.03 -3.16
C ASP A 57 3.50 -21.48 -1.68
N GLY A 58 2.51 -21.04 -0.88
CA GLY A 58 2.43 -21.35 0.55
C GLY A 58 3.20 -20.39 1.47
N VAL A 59 4.10 -19.55 0.94
CA VAL A 59 4.89 -18.59 1.72
C VAL A 59 4.11 -17.28 1.88
N PRO A 60 3.90 -16.78 3.13
CA PRO A 60 3.18 -15.53 3.35
C PRO A 60 4.01 -14.33 2.90
N LEU A 61 3.33 -13.32 2.32
CA LEU A 61 3.95 -12.01 2.09
C LEU A 61 4.34 -11.36 3.44
N PRO A 62 5.38 -10.52 3.48
CA PRO A 62 5.85 -9.89 4.72
C PRO A 62 4.77 -9.10 5.47
N SER A 63 3.74 -8.64 4.76
CA SER A 63 2.61 -7.89 5.34
C SER A 63 1.71 -8.68 6.29
N VAL A 64 1.74 -10.02 6.26
CA VAL A 64 0.89 -10.91 7.09
C VAL A 64 1.67 -11.71 8.13
N ALA A 65 2.90 -11.35 8.39
CA ALA A 65 3.65 -11.96 9.48
C ALA A 65 3.19 -11.41 10.85
N PRO A 66 3.22 -12.24 11.92
CA PRO A 66 2.81 -11.83 13.27
C PRO A 66 3.64 -10.67 13.83
N ARG A 67 3.06 -9.98 14.84
CA ARG A 67 3.81 -9.05 15.67
C ARG A 67 4.88 -9.83 16.45
N GLY A 68 6.11 -9.34 16.49
CA GLY A 68 7.20 -10.01 17.20
C GLY A 68 7.90 -11.12 16.41
N ASP A 69 7.46 -11.42 15.19
CA ASP A 69 8.19 -12.32 14.30
C ASP A 69 9.56 -11.70 13.94
N ALA A 70 10.64 -12.44 14.31
CA ALA A 70 12.01 -11.98 14.09
C ALA A 70 12.36 -11.84 12.60
N GLN A 71 11.84 -12.73 11.75
CA GLN A 71 12.07 -12.67 10.31
C GLN A 71 11.39 -11.44 9.72
N ARG A 72 10.18 -11.13 10.18
CA ARG A 72 9.48 -9.90 9.78
C ARG A 72 10.28 -8.66 10.17
N SER A 73 10.72 -8.57 11.42
CA SER A 73 11.47 -7.40 11.91
C SER A 73 12.76 -7.20 11.09
N ARG A 74 13.48 -8.29 10.80
CA ARG A 74 14.65 -8.27 9.94
C ARG A 74 14.34 -7.87 8.50
N ALA A 75 13.27 -8.42 7.91
CA ALA A 75 12.83 -8.06 6.56
C ALA A 75 12.42 -6.58 6.46
N GLN A 76 11.71 -6.06 7.46
CA GLN A 76 11.35 -4.64 7.52
C GLN A 76 12.57 -3.74 7.63
N GLU A 77 13.57 -4.12 8.42
CA GLU A 77 14.81 -3.34 8.55
C GLU A 77 15.60 -3.33 7.24
N ILE A 78 15.73 -4.47 6.56
CA ILE A 78 16.36 -4.56 5.24
C ILE A 78 15.63 -3.67 4.24
N LEU A 79 14.30 -3.70 4.23
CA LEU A 79 13.49 -2.86 3.34
C LEU A 79 13.63 -1.38 3.66
N ARG A 80 13.64 -0.98 4.92
CA ARG A 80 13.87 0.43 5.29
C ARG A 80 15.20 0.93 4.78
N ARG A 81 16.28 0.16 4.95
CA ARG A 81 17.61 0.52 4.43
C ARG A 81 17.64 0.60 2.91
N ARG A 82 17.01 -0.36 2.23
CA ARG A 82 16.88 -0.35 0.76
C ARG A 82 16.12 0.85 0.24
N LEU A 83 15.10 1.30 0.97
CA LEU A 83 14.19 2.40 0.61
C LEU A 83 14.58 3.74 1.26
N ASP A 84 15.77 3.84 1.88
CA ASP A 84 16.23 5.07 2.53
C ASP A 84 16.82 6.04 1.49
N PRO A 85 16.17 7.19 1.25
CA PRO A 85 16.69 8.20 0.34
C PRO A 85 18.03 8.80 0.77
N ALA A 86 18.37 8.73 2.06
CA ALA A 86 19.64 9.20 2.61
C ALA A 86 20.77 8.18 2.49
N GLY A 87 20.52 6.97 1.96
CA GLY A 87 21.47 5.87 1.89
C GLY A 87 22.63 6.05 0.89
N GLY A 88 22.73 7.20 0.24
CA GLY A 88 23.84 7.56 -0.67
C GLY A 88 23.77 6.91 -2.06
N THR A 89 22.95 5.89 -2.26
CA THR A 89 22.68 5.30 -3.58
C THR A 89 21.40 5.89 -4.15
N PRO A 90 21.42 6.40 -5.40
CA PRO A 90 20.19 6.87 -6.04
C PRO A 90 19.14 5.77 -6.09
N LEU A 91 17.96 6.04 -5.54
CA LEU A 91 16.81 5.09 -5.52
C LEU A 91 16.08 5.03 -6.86
N TRP A 92 16.33 5.98 -7.75
CA TRP A 92 15.76 6.09 -9.09
C TRP A 92 16.76 6.71 -10.04
N ASP A 93 16.68 6.34 -11.29
CA ASP A 93 17.45 6.95 -12.37
C ASP A 93 16.72 8.14 -13.00
N GLU A 94 17.44 8.91 -13.82
CA GLU A 94 16.91 10.10 -14.50
C GLU A 94 15.78 9.73 -15.48
N GLU A 95 15.86 8.59 -16.17
CA GLU A 95 14.82 8.11 -17.09
C GLU A 95 13.51 7.85 -16.36
N THR A 96 13.58 7.21 -15.19
CA THR A 96 12.40 6.96 -14.33
C THR A 96 11.73 8.27 -13.89
N ILE A 97 12.54 9.25 -13.44
CA ILE A 97 12.00 10.56 -13.04
C ILE A 97 11.41 11.29 -14.24
N ALA A 98 12.11 11.32 -15.38
CA ALA A 98 11.62 11.98 -16.59
C ALA A 98 10.29 11.38 -17.08
N GLY A 99 10.16 10.06 -17.07
CA GLY A 99 8.92 9.35 -17.41
C GLY A 99 7.75 9.72 -16.50
N LEU A 100 7.98 9.76 -15.17
CA LEU A 100 6.96 10.17 -14.19
C LEU A 100 6.60 11.65 -14.34
N VAL A 101 7.57 12.53 -14.56
CA VAL A 101 7.35 13.96 -14.82
C VAL A 101 6.50 14.18 -16.07
N GLY A 102 6.83 13.49 -17.17
CA GLY A 102 6.03 13.52 -18.40
C GLY A 102 4.58 13.09 -18.16
N ALA A 103 4.39 12.00 -17.43
CA ALA A 103 3.07 11.48 -17.10
C ALA A 103 2.25 12.42 -16.21
N VAL A 104 2.90 13.05 -15.19
CA VAL A 104 2.26 14.04 -14.30
C VAL A 104 1.89 15.32 -15.06
N ARG A 105 2.75 15.79 -15.97
CA ARG A 105 2.49 16.97 -16.79
C ARG A 105 1.50 16.73 -17.92
N GLY A 106 1.15 15.49 -18.18
CA GLY A 106 0.25 15.11 -19.28
C GLY A 106 0.88 15.32 -20.66
N VAL A 107 2.20 15.10 -20.77
CA VAL A 107 2.93 15.25 -22.03
C VAL A 107 2.47 14.19 -23.03
N PRO A 108 2.15 14.56 -24.29
CA PRO A 108 1.83 13.58 -25.31
C PRO A 108 2.94 12.54 -25.50
N GLY A 109 2.57 11.25 -25.52
CA GLY A 109 3.53 10.15 -25.65
C GLY A 109 4.20 9.72 -24.33
N ALA A 110 3.99 10.43 -23.22
CA ALA A 110 4.48 9.98 -21.91
C ALA A 110 3.83 8.63 -21.51
N PRO A 111 4.55 7.80 -20.75
CA PRO A 111 3.99 6.54 -20.28
C PRO A 111 2.78 6.77 -19.36
N ALA A 112 1.86 5.80 -19.33
CA ALA A 112 0.75 5.83 -18.36
C ALA A 112 1.27 5.75 -16.92
N LEU A 113 0.65 6.49 -15.99
CA LEU A 113 1.09 6.59 -14.58
C LEU A 113 1.23 5.22 -13.90
N GLY A 114 0.29 4.31 -14.14
CA GLY A 114 0.33 2.98 -13.53
C GLY A 114 1.62 2.20 -13.85
N PRO A 115 1.88 1.88 -15.14
CA PRO A 115 3.11 1.20 -15.54
C PRO A 115 4.38 1.98 -15.20
N ALA A 116 4.41 3.31 -15.37
CA ALA A 116 5.57 4.12 -15.01
C ALA A 116 5.91 4.05 -13.52
N THR A 117 4.90 4.12 -12.67
CA THR A 117 5.07 3.98 -11.21
C THR A 117 5.48 2.56 -10.84
N GLN A 118 4.89 1.54 -11.48
CA GLN A 118 5.25 0.14 -11.27
C GLN A 118 6.72 -0.11 -11.68
N GLN A 119 7.17 0.49 -12.79
CA GLN A 119 8.57 0.46 -13.21
C GLN A 119 9.51 1.04 -12.15
N ALA A 120 9.20 2.24 -11.65
CA ALA A 120 9.98 2.92 -10.63
C ALA A 120 10.10 2.09 -9.34
N VAL A 121 8.99 1.49 -8.88
CA VAL A 121 8.98 0.63 -7.70
C VAL A 121 9.68 -0.70 -7.95
N GLY A 122 9.47 -1.31 -9.11
CA GLY A 122 10.05 -2.61 -9.45
C GLY A 122 11.58 -2.60 -9.51
N ARG A 123 12.17 -1.54 -10.06
CA ARG A 123 13.64 -1.36 -10.12
C ARG A 123 14.33 -1.31 -8.75
N LEU A 124 13.61 -1.02 -7.68
CA LEU A 124 14.14 -1.13 -6.32
C LEU A 124 14.39 -2.59 -5.90
N PHE A 125 13.74 -3.55 -6.53
CA PHE A 125 13.83 -4.98 -6.21
C PHE A 125 14.59 -5.78 -7.26
N ALA A 126 14.48 -5.39 -8.53
CA ALA A 126 15.19 -6.00 -9.65
C ALA A 126 15.60 -4.91 -10.64
N THR A 127 16.90 -4.73 -10.88
CA THR A 127 17.43 -3.66 -11.74
C THR A 127 17.00 -3.80 -13.20
N ASP A 128 16.70 -5.02 -13.63
CA ASP A 128 16.18 -5.39 -14.96
C ASP A 128 14.64 -5.41 -15.02
N TYR A 129 13.94 -4.98 -13.95
CA TYR A 129 12.48 -4.92 -13.92
C TYR A 129 11.93 -4.11 -15.10
N LYS A 130 10.98 -4.70 -15.82
CA LYS A 130 10.28 -4.05 -16.95
C LYS A 130 8.78 -4.13 -16.74
N ALA A 131 8.17 -2.98 -16.46
CA ALA A 131 6.71 -2.90 -16.39
C ALA A 131 6.09 -3.06 -17.79
N SER A 132 4.99 -3.79 -17.85
CA SER A 132 4.22 -4.01 -19.07
C SER A 132 2.72 -3.85 -18.78
N PRO A 133 1.86 -3.74 -19.81
CA PRO A 133 0.42 -3.78 -19.61
C PRO A 133 -0.04 -5.04 -18.85
N GLU A 134 0.60 -6.18 -19.07
CA GLU A 134 0.30 -7.44 -18.40
C GLU A 134 0.70 -7.40 -16.93
N SER A 135 1.88 -6.88 -16.59
CA SER A 135 2.31 -6.74 -15.19
C SER A 135 1.44 -5.74 -14.44
N TRP A 136 1.01 -4.67 -15.09
CA TRP A 136 0.07 -3.71 -14.49
C TRP A 136 -1.33 -4.33 -14.29
N ALA A 137 -1.83 -5.10 -15.25
CA ALA A 137 -3.09 -5.84 -15.10
C ALA A 137 -2.99 -6.90 -13.99
N ALA A 138 -1.81 -7.52 -13.80
CA ALA A 138 -1.54 -8.44 -12.71
C ALA A 138 -1.57 -7.73 -11.35
N ALA A 139 -0.97 -6.53 -11.24
CA ALA A 139 -1.06 -5.70 -10.05
C ALA A 139 -2.52 -5.34 -9.71
N GLY A 140 -3.31 -4.91 -10.69
CA GLY A 140 -4.72 -4.62 -10.51
C GLY A 140 -5.55 -5.83 -10.04
N ALA A 141 -5.19 -7.05 -10.47
CA ALA A 141 -5.84 -8.27 -9.99
C ALA A 141 -5.53 -8.57 -8.53
N LEU A 142 -4.27 -8.34 -8.09
CA LEU A 142 -3.86 -8.50 -6.69
C LEU A 142 -4.53 -7.46 -5.79
N ASP A 143 -4.49 -6.21 -6.17
CA ASP A 143 -5.12 -5.11 -5.43
C ASP A 143 -6.63 -5.35 -5.27
N ALA A 144 -7.31 -5.67 -6.36
CA ALA A 144 -8.73 -6.02 -6.34
C ALA A 144 -9.04 -7.21 -5.42
N ALA A 145 -8.17 -8.22 -5.37
CA ALA A 145 -8.37 -9.38 -4.51
C ALA A 145 -8.23 -9.05 -3.03
N VAL A 146 -7.35 -8.09 -2.68
CA VAL A 146 -7.16 -7.61 -1.29
C VAL A 146 -8.31 -6.71 -0.85
N HIS A 147 -8.70 -5.75 -1.70
CA HIS A 147 -9.59 -4.66 -1.30
C HIS A 147 -11.06 -4.86 -1.69
N THR A 148 -11.42 -5.85 -2.55
CA THR A 148 -12.82 -6.02 -2.93
C THR A 148 -13.68 -6.44 -1.74
N ARG A 149 -14.77 -5.70 -1.54
CA ARG A 149 -15.82 -6.03 -0.56
C ARG A 149 -16.91 -6.93 -1.19
N ASN A 150 -16.89 -7.13 -2.51
CA ASN A 150 -17.85 -7.97 -3.21
C ASN A 150 -17.41 -9.45 -3.18
N PRO A 151 -18.15 -10.34 -2.48
CA PRO A 151 -17.77 -11.76 -2.33
C PRO A 151 -17.80 -12.52 -3.66
N LEU A 152 -18.72 -12.21 -4.57
CA LEU A 152 -18.81 -12.85 -5.89
C LEU A 152 -17.57 -12.52 -6.74
N ARG A 153 -17.19 -11.24 -6.80
CA ARG A 153 -15.99 -10.81 -7.53
C ARG A 153 -14.73 -11.46 -6.95
N ALA A 154 -14.66 -11.57 -5.63
CA ALA A 154 -13.57 -12.24 -4.96
C ALA A 154 -13.45 -13.72 -5.32
N THR A 155 -14.59 -14.43 -5.32
CA THR A 155 -14.67 -15.83 -5.67
C THR A 155 -14.28 -16.06 -7.14
N LEU A 156 -14.78 -15.24 -8.06
CA LEU A 156 -14.43 -15.30 -9.49
C LEU A 156 -12.93 -15.08 -9.72
N LEU A 157 -12.31 -14.09 -9.05
CA LEU A 157 -10.86 -13.87 -9.13
C LEU A 157 -10.07 -15.09 -8.65
N HIS A 158 -10.54 -15.76 -7.60
CA HIS A 158 -9.89 -16.94 -7.05
C HIS A 158 -10.05 -18.17 -7.98
N LEU A 159 -11.27 -18.46 -8.43
CA LEU A 159 -11.58 -19.63 -9.27
C LEU A 159 -11.01 -19.52 -10.69
N SER A 160 -10.86 -18.31 -11.24
CA SER A 160 -10.33 -18.12 -12.59
C SER A 160 -8.84 -18.45 -12.75
N GLY A 161 -8.13 -18.75 -11.67
CA GLY A 161 -6.67 -18.91 -11.66
C GLY A 161 -5.89 -17.62 -11.99
N ARG A 162 -6.61 -16.51 -12.26
CA ARG A 162 -6.02 -15.21 -12.61
C ARG A 162 -5.09 -14.71 -11.51
N LEU A 163 -5.51 -14.82 -10.25
CA LEU A 163 -4.73 -14.38 -9.10
C LEU A 163 -3.39 -15.12 -8.99
N GLN A 164 -3.39 -16.43 -9.22
CA GLN A 164 -2.16 -17.23 -9.18
C GLN A 164 -1.21 -16.89 -10.32
N ARG A 165 -1.72 -16.72 -11.53
CA ARG A 165 -0.93 -16.26 -12.68
C ARG A 165 -0.33 -14.88 -12.43
N SER A 166 -1.13 -13.94 -11.90
CA SER A 166 -0.67 -12.59 -11.56
C SER A 166 0.47 -12.60 -10.54
N ARG A 167 0.37 -13.42 -9.50
CA ARG A 167 1.42 -13.55 -8.48
C ARG A 167 2.72 -14.10 -9.07
N ARG A 168 2.63 -15.15 -9.89
CA ARG A 168 3.80 -15.76 -10.54
C ARG A 168 4.48 -14.75 -11.45
N LEU A 169 3.72 -14.08 -12.33
CA LEU A 169 4.27 -13.05 -13.20
C LEU A 169 5.03 -11.97 -12.42
N LEU A 170 4.43 -11.44 -11.35
CA LEU A 170 5.10 -10.42 -10.54
C LEU A 170 6.29 -10.98 -9.76
N ALA A 171 6.22 -12.23 -9.30
CA ALA A 171 7.34 -12.89 -8.62
C ALA A 171 8.53 -13.12 -9.59
N ASP A 172 8.25 -13.54 -10.81
CA ASP A 172 9.29 -13.72 -11.84
C ASP A 172 9.99 -12.39 -12.14
N LEU A 173 9.24 -11.30 -12.27
CA LEU A 173 9.77 -9.96 -12.55
C LEU A 173 10.63 -9.37 -11.41
N VAL A 174 10.47 -9.83 -10.18
CA VAL A 174 11.27 -9.41 -9.01
C VAL A 174 12.16 -10.53 -8.47
N HIS A 175 12.48 -11.54 -9.30
CA HIS A 175 13.35 -12.67 -8.96
C HIS A 175 12.97 -13.39 -7.66
N GLY A 176 11.66 -13.52 -7.40
CA GLY A 176 11.13 -14.19 -6.20
C GLY A 176 11.13 -13.35 -4.93
N ASP A 177 11.53 -12.08 -4.96
CA ASP A 177 11.46 -11.18 -3.79
C ASP A 177 10.00 -10.89 -3.42
N LEU A 178 9.51 -11.51 -2.34
CA LEU A 178 8.12 -11.38 -1.87
C LEU A 178 7.77 -9.94 -1.46
N ALA A 179 8.75 -9.16 -1.00
CA ALA A 179 8.52 -7.75 -0.70
C ALA A 179 8.36 -6.96 -2.01
N GLY A 180 9.12 -7.30 -3.04
CA GLY A 180 8.97 -6.78 -4.39
C GLY A 180 7.59 -7.09 -4.98
N VAL A 181 7.08 -8.32 -4.83
CA VAL A 181 5.71 -8.66 -5.27
C VAL A 181 4.67 -7.83 -4.54
N HIS A 182 4.80 -7.66 -3.22
CA HIS A 182 3.88 -6.81 -2.46
C HIS A 182 3.95 -5.35 -2.90
N ALA A 183 5.14 -4.83 -3.10
CA ALA A 183 5.37 -3.45 -3.51
C ALA A 183 4.81 -3.17 -4.92
N THR A 184 5.14 -4.01 -5.91
CA THR A 184 4.74 -3.83 -7.32
C THR A 184 3.30 -4.25 -7.61
N GLY A 185 2.71 -5.10 -6.77
CA GLY A 185 1.38 -5.66 -6.99
C GLY A 185 0.26 -5.04 -6.15
N ILE A 186 0.59 -4.48 -4.97
CA ILE A 186 -0.44 -3.95 -4.05
C ILE A 186 -0.10 -2.51 -3.65
N ALA A 187 1.06 -2.28 -3.03
CA ALA A 187 1.39 -0.97 -2.48
C ALA A 187 1.55 0.12 -3.55
N VAL A 188 1.95 -0.24 -4.77
CA VAL A 188 2.10 0.66 -5.92
C VAL A 188 0.84 1.46 -6.23
N HIS A 189 -0.35 0.90 -5.98
CA HIS A 189 -1.62 1.59 -6.29
C HIS A 189 -1.82 2.86 -5.45
N ASN A 190 -1.35 2.88 -4.19
CA ASN A 190 -1.40 4.10 -3.39
C ASN A 190 -0.48 5.19 -3.93
N LEU A 191 0.69 4.80 -4.45
CA LEU A 191 1.62 5.75 -5.08
C LEU A 191 1.09 6.27 -6.42
N VAL A 192 0.44 5.41 -7.22
CA VAL A 192 -0.25 5.84 -8.46
C VAL A 192 -1.33 6.88 -8.14
N ARG A 193 -2.16 6.65 -7.13
CA ARG A 193 -3.14 7.66 -6.66
C ARG A 193 -2.45 8.97 -6.26
N GLY A 194 -1.28 8.89 -5.65
CA GLY A 194 -0.46 10.07 -5.35
C GLY A 194 -0.06 10.84 -6.61
N PHE A 195 0.41 10.15 -7.65
CA PHE A 195 0.74 10.79 -8.92
C PHE A 195 -0.48 11.27 -9.71
N GLU A 196 -1.61 10.59 -9.63
CA GLU A 196 -2.88 11.06 -10.21
C GLU A 196 -3.31 12.38 -9.55
N ARG A 197 -3.23 12.46 -8.22
CA ARG A 197 -3.48 13.71 -7.50
C ARG A 197 -2.48 14.80 -7.87
N MET A 198 -1.21 14.44 -8.00
CA MET A 198 -0.16 15.37 -8.45
C MET A 198 -0.46 15.92 -9.85
N ARG A 199 -0.95 15.10 -10.77
CA ARG A 199 -1.38 15.52 -12.12
C ARG A 199 -2.57 16.49 -12.06
N GLU A 200 -3.53 16.25 -11.18
CA GLU A 200 -4.64 17.18 -10.95
C GLU A 200 -4.11 18.55 -10.47
N LEU A 201 -3.23 18.55 -9.46
CA LEU A 201 -2.63 19.77 -8.93
C LEU A 201 -1.77 20.49 -9.98
N TRP A 202 -1.12 19.74 -10.88
CA TRP A 202 -0.36 20.33 -11.99
C TRP A 202 -1.22 21.19 -12.91
N SER A 203 -2.50 20.90 -13.09
CA SER A 203 -3.41 21.71 -13.89
C SER A 203 -3.62 23.14 -13.35
N GLU A 204 -3.41 23.34 -12.03
CA GLU A 204 -3.60 24.61 -11.34
C GLU A 204 -2.28 25.39 -11.20
N ALA A 205 -2.15 26.55 -11.85
CA ALA A 205 -0.91 27.35 -11.87
C ALA A 205 -0.35 27.70 -10.48
N ARG A 206 -1.25 27.89 -9.47
CA ARG A 206 -0.86 28.23 -8.09
C ARG A 206 0.07 27.19 -7.43
N TRP A 207 0.00 25.92 -7.87
CA TRP A 207 0.82 24.85 -7.31
C TRP A 207 2.20 24.70 -7.97
N ARG A 208 2.46 25.40 -9.10
CA ARG A 208 3.71 25.29 -9.86
C ARG A 208 4.84 26.18 -9.33
N SER A 209 4.88 26.42 -8.03
CA SER A 209 5.91 27.23 -7.40
C SER A 209 6.82 26.39 -6.51
N PRO A 210 8.11 26.72 -6.36
CA PRO A 210 9.01 26.02 -5.44
C PRO A 210 8.51 26.02 -3.99
N SER A 211 7.79 27.05 -3.56
CA SER A 211 7.24 27.16 -2.20
C SER A 211 6.07 26.22 -1.94
N SER A 212 5.45 25.65 -2.97
CA SER A 212 4.31 24.74 -2.84
C SER A 212 4.70 23.27 -2.70
N VAL A 213 5.98 22.90 -2.88
CA VAL A 213 6.45 21.51 -2.95
C VAL A 213 5.98 20.69 -1.77
N ASP A 214 6.17 21.17 -0.55
CA ASP A 214 5.78 20.42 0.65
C ASP A 214 4.27 20.21 0.74
N ALA A 215 3.49 21.24 0.44
CA ALA A 215 2.03 21.19 0.45
C ALA A 215 1.49 20.22 -0.62
N VAL A 216 2.11 20.18 -1.80
CA VAL A 216 1.76 19.23 -2.86
C VAL A 216 2.09 17.80 -2.44
N VAL A 217 3.28 17.57 -1.90
CA VAL A 217 3.67 16.24 -1.41
C VAL A 217 2.67 15.73 -0.37
N GLU A 218 2.33 16.54 0.63
CA GLU A 218 1.35 16.15 1.66
C GLU A 218 -0.03 15.82 1.07
N GLN A 219 -0.50 16.54 0.06
CA GLN A 219 -1.77 16.23 -0.62
C GLN A 219 -1.70 14.94 -1.46
N CYS A 220 -0.52 14.53 -1.90
CA CYS A 220 -0.29 13.34 -2.72
C CYS A 220 0.05 12.08 -1.92
N LEU A 221 0.15 12.15 -0.58
CA LEU A 221 0.30 10.97 0.26
C LEU A 221 -1.04 10.26 0.41
N PHE A 222 -1.10 8.99 0.05
CA PHE A 222 -2.30 8.16 0.19
C PHE A 222 -2.05 6.97 1.10
N ALA A 223 -3.01 6.74 2.00
CA ALA A 223 -3.09 5.51 2.77
C ALA A 223 -3.80 4.42 1.96
N PRO A 224 -3.56 3.13 2.23
CA PRO A 224 -4.47 2.08 1.75
C PRO A 224 -5.88 2.33 2.30
N PRO A 225 -6.94 1.92 1.57
CA PRO A 225 -8.32 2.13 2.00
C PRO A 225 -8.55 1.66 3.43
N SER A 226 -8.08 0.46 3.74
CA SER A 226 -8.16 -0.09 5.09
C SER A 226 -7.05 -1.09 5.36
N VAL A 227 -6.79 -1.32 6.65
CA VAL A 227 -5.87 -2.36 7.12
C VAL A 227 -6.59 -3.24 8.13
N LEU A 228 -6.48 -4.55 7.94
CA LEU A 228 -7.10 -5.52 8.84
C LEU A 228 -6.15 -5.95 9.96
N ARG A 229 -6.74 -6.18 11.13
CA ARG A 229 -6.13 -6.85 12.28
C ARG A 229 -7.07 -7.94 12.77
N GLN A 230 -6.52 -8.90 13.48
CA GLN A 230 -7.30 -9.94 14.16
C GLN A 230 -6.89 -9.97 15.63
N ALA A 231 -7.87 -10.05 16.52
CA ALA A 231 -7.58 -10.25 17.93
C ALA A 231 -7.10 -11.69 18.16
N ALA A 232 -5.89 -11.83 18.70
CA ALA A 232 -5.32 -13.10 19.11
C ALA A 232 -5.91 -13.56 20.47
N GLU A 233 -6.20 -12.58 21.34
CA GLU A 233 -6.68 -12.80 22.71
C GLU A 233 -7.90 -11.91 23.01
N PRO A 234 -8.76 -12.32 23.96
CA PRO A 234 -9.86 -11.47 24.41
C PRO A 234 -9.36 -10.30 25.28
N GLY A 235 -10.10 -9.21 25.28
CA GLY A 235 -9.84 -8.04 26.12
C GLY A 235 -10.59 -6.79 25.73
N ALA A 236 -10.35 -5.70 26.46
CA ALA A 236 -10.93 -4.40 26.14
C ALA A 236 -9.96 -3.59 25.29
N THR A 237 -10.45 -2.98 24.23
CA THR A 237 -9.74 -2.04 23.37
C THR A 237 -10.38 -0.66 23.46
N VAL A 238 -9.75 0.35 22.86
CA VAL A 238 -10.32 1.72 22.78
C VAL A 238 -11.67 1.78 22.05
N CYS A 239 -11.98 0.78 21.21
CA CYS A 239 -13.23 0.67 20.47
C CYS A 239 -14.19 -0.38 21.04
N GLY A 240 -13.92 -0.92 22.21
CA GLY A 240 -14.74 -1.93 22.89
C GLY A 240 -14.06 -3.26 23.07
N ALA A 241 -14.76 -4.21 23.68
CA ALA A 241 -14.23 -5.53 23.97
C ALA A 241 -14.00 -6.35 22.68
N VAL A 242 -12.93 -7.11 22.61
CA VAL A 242 -12.64 -8.09 21.55
C VAL A 242 -12.59 -9.50 22.13
N ARG A 243 -12.80 -10.50 21.28
CA ARG A 243 -12.61 -11.91 21.56
C ARG A 243 -11.59 -12.47 20.60
N ALA A 244 -10.98 -13.59 20.90
CA ALA A 244 -10.10 -14.25 19.96
C ALA A 244 -10.82 -14.48 18.61
N GLY A 245 -10.23 -14.00 17.52
CA GLY A 245 -10.83 -14.04 16.20
C GLY A 245 -11.72 -12.86 15.81
N THR A 246 -11.98 -11.88 16.71
CA THR A 246 -12.59 -10.61 16.33
C THR A 246 -11.74 -9.93 15.26
N LEU A 247 -12.35 -9.48 14.17
CA LEU A 247 -11.67 -8.70 13.14
C LEU A 247 -11.80 -7.20 13.43
N VAL A 248 -10.71 -6.48 13.25
CA VAL A 248 -10.64 -5.03 13.42
C VAL A 248 -10.18 -4.42 12.11
N VAL A 249 -11.03 -3.59 11.52
CA VAL A 249 -10.78 -2.85 10.29
C VAL A 249 -10.39 -1.43 10.66
N LEU A 250 -9.15 -1.05 10.32
CA LEU A 250 -8.65 0.31 10.44
C LEU A 250 -8.88 1.00 9.10
N GLU A 251 -9.85 1.90 9.02
CA GLU A 251 -10.25 2.64 7.81
C GLU A 251 -9.31 3.85 7.64
N LEU A 252 -8.11 3.61 7.09
CA LEU A 252 -7.04 4.59 7.06
C LEU A 252 -7.35 5.77 6.13
N GLU A 253 -7.95 5.49 4.97
CA GLU A 253 -8.34 6.53 4.01
C GLU A 253 -9.37 7.49 4.62
N ALA A 254 -10.42 6.97 5.25
CA ALA A 254 -11.44 7.78 5.90
C ALA A 254 -10.87 8.61 7.08
N ALA A 255 -9.93 8.06 7.83
CA ALA A 255 -9.26 8.78 8.90
C ALA A 255 -8.34 9.89 8.36
N ARG A 256 -7.61 9.63 7.26
CA ARG A 256 -6.77 10.61 6.58
C ARG A 256 -7.57 11.78 6.02
N GLU A 257 -8.71 11.53 5.38
CA GLU A 257 -9.58 12.58 4.85
C GLU A 257 -10.03 13.57 5.92
N ARG A 258 -10.25 13.08 7.15
CA ARG A 258 -10.63 13.93 8.28
C ARG A 258 -9.42 14.65 8.90
N THR A 259 -8.32 13.95 9.04
CA THR A 259 -7.12 14.46 9.72
C THR A 259 -5.88 13.80 9.12
N PRO A 260 -5.25 14.41 8.10
CA PRO A 260 -4.03 13.88 7.49
C PRO A 260 -2.89 13.70 8.51
N GLY A 261 -2.02 12.73 8.28
CA GLY A 261 -0.85 12.51 9.10
C GLY A 261 -0.15 11.18 8.84
N ARG A 262 1.18 11.18 8.88
CA ARG A 262 2.03 10.02 8.54
C ARG A 262 1.81 8.80 9.44
N ASP A 263 1.32 9.00 10.65
CA ASP A 263 0.92 7.92 11.56
C ASP A 263 -0.31 7.14 11.06
N VAL A 264 -1.13 7.75 10.19
CA VAL A 264 -2.24 7.07 9.50
C VAL A 264 -1.79 6.55 8.13
N GLU A 265 -1.14 7.39 7.33
CA GLU A 265 -0.78 7.07 5.94
C GLU A 265 0.25 5.94 5.85
N PHE A 266 1.22 5.92 6.74
CA PHE A 266 2.31 4.93 6.79
C PHE A 266 2.39 4.17 8.10
N MET A 267 1.48 4.36 9.03
CA MET A 267 1.54 3.79 10.38
C MET A 267 2.86 4.11 11.09
N VAL A 268 3.39 5.34 10.90
CA VAL A 268 4.66 5.78 11.51
C VAL A 268 4.54 5.76 13.02
N GLY A 269 5.57 5.22 13.69
CA GLY A 269 5.59 5.04 15.14
C GLY A 269 4.92 3.75 15.63
N HIS A 270 4.35 2.94 14.73
CA HIS A 270 3.70 1.68 15.08
C HIS A 270 4.52 0.47 14.59
N TRP A 271 4.36 -0.69 15.26
CA TRP A 271 5.05 -1.93 14.89
C TRP A 271 4.82 -2.37 13.43
N ALA A 272 3.73 -1.93 12.83
CA ALA A 272 3.34 -2.23 11.44
C ALA A 272 3.65 -1.08 10.48
N GLN A 273 4.57 -0.20 10.84
CA GLN A 273 4.98 0.92 9.99
C GLN A 273 5.36 0.46 8.59
N CYS A 274 4.89 1.19 7.59
CA CYS A 274 5.28 0.95 6.20
C CYS A 274 6.77 1.26 6.00
N PRO A 275 7.57 0.35 5.45
CA PRO A 275 8.99 0.61 5.21
C PRO A 275 9.23 1.72 4.18
N ALA A 276 8.24 2.05 3.34
CA ALA A 276 8.33 3.11 2.33
C ALA A 276 7.98 4.53 2.86
N ALA A 277 7.85 4.70 4.18
CA ALA A 277 7.45 5.98 4.79
C ALA A 277 8.41 7.15 4.50
N ALA A 278 9.69 6.88 4.25
CA ALA A 278 10.67 7.87 3.81
C ALA A 278 10.74 7.96 2.28
N PHE A 279 10.66 6.83 1.59
CA PHE A 279 10.79 6.73 0.14
C PHE A 279 9.67 7.47 -0.62
N VAL A 280 8.41 7.22 -0.27
CA VAL A 280 7.27 7.77 -1.02
C VAL A 280 7.27 9.31 -1.04
N PRO A 281 7.41 10.02 0.09
CA PRO A 281 7.49 11.47 0.08
C PRO A 281 8.70 11.99 -0.70
N ALA A 282 9.84 11.30 -0.64
CA ALA A 282 11.05 11.70 -1.36
C ALA A 282 10.88 11.57 -2.88
N LEU A 283 10.29 10.48 -3.36
CA LEU A 283 10.00 10.29 -4.78
C LEU A 283 8.99 11.32 -5.31
N LEU A 284 7.89 11.54 -4.59
CA LEU A 284 6.90 12.56 -4.95
C LEU A 284 7.54 13.94 -5.03
N ARG A 285 8.40 14.28 -4.06
CA ARG A 285 9.15 15.53 -4.03
C ARG A 285 10.07 15.67 -5.25
N ALA A 286 10.85 14.64 -5.54
CA ALA A 286 11.79 14.65 -6.67
C ALA A 286 11.05 14.87 -8.00
N VAL A 287 9.95 14.15 -8.22
CA VAL A 287 9.12 14.29 -9.42
C VAL A 287 8.52 15.69 -9.52
N TRP A 288 7.97 16.24 -8.43
CA TRP A 288 7.35 17.58 -8.46
C TRP A 288 8.38 18.68 -8.67
N GLN A 289 9.52 18.65 -7.97
CA GLN A 289 10.61 19.60 -8.15
C GLN A 289 11.12 19.60 -9.59
N ARG A 290 11.30 18.40 -10.17
CA ARG A 290 11.73 18.28 -11.57
C ARG A 290 10.65 18.78 -12.53
N ALA A 291 9.37 18.50 -12.26
CA ALA A 291 8.27 19.01 -13.07
C ALA A 291 8.22 20.54 -13.12
N ILE A 292 8.51 21.22 -12.00
CA ILE A 292 8.56 22.69 -11.95
C ILE A 292 9.81 23.23 -12.67
N ALA A 293 10.96 22.57 -12.52
CA ALA A 293 12.25 23.07 -13.03
C ALA A 293 12.37 23.00 -14.56
N VAL A 294 11.70 22.04 -15.22
CA VAL A 294 11.78 21.88 -16.69
C VAL A 294 10.82 22.84 -17.38
N PRO A 295 11.30 23.74 -18.26
CA PRO A 295 10.44 24.61 -19.07
C PRO A 295 9.45 23.83 -19.93
N ALA A 296 8.30 24.42 -20.23
CA ALA A 296 7.27 23.77 -21.06
C ALA A 296 7.76 23.47 -22.50
N THR A 297 8.79 24.13 -22.96
CA THR A 297 9.33 24.06 -24.32
C THR A 297 10.30 22.89 -24.57
N GLU A 298 10.88 22.26 -23.53
CA GLU A 298 11.89 21.20 -23.69
C GLU A 298 11.33 19.76 -23.76
N VAL A 299 10.03 19.58 -23.72
CA VAL A 299 9.40 18.24 -23.61
C VAL A 299 8.95 17.69 -24.97
N VAL A 300 9.29 18.35 -26.08
CA VAL A 300 8.81 18.01 -27.46
C VAL A 300 9.94 17.52 -28.37
N SER A 301 11.10 17.23 -27.86
CA SER A 301 12.21 16.68 -28.71
C SER A 301 12.46 15.18 -28.46
#